data_8b86bd6746ee71c2a9b564b9e1096dac
#
_entry.id   8b86bd6746ee71c2a9b564b9e1096dac
#
_cell.length_a   1.000
_cell.length_b   1.000
_cell.length_c   1.000
_cell.angle_alpha   90.00
_cell.angle_beta   90.00
_cell.angle_gamma   90.00
#
_symmetry.space_group_name_H-M   'P 1'
#
loop_
_entity.id
_entity.type
_entity.pdbx_description
1 polymer ?
#
loop_
_entity_poly.entity_id
_entity_poly.type
_entity_poly.pdbx_seq_one_letter_code
_entity_poly.pdbx_strand_id
1 'polypeptide(L)'
;MRCFRLPLLTALLVTSLAPAPAIAQTVMIPENIRAMLDAALDAGNESDVSTIVKYARAADPLSGDAVLAIAEKWKADRAAQRTQVIRQASFLDLWSGRAEVGGYLTTGNSDTAGGTAVVDLTREGLRWRQKFHAQADYQENQNVAVREHYLASYEPNYKIDDRAYIYGAAQYEGDRFLGYNNRYSVSVGGGYNVLKSARTKLDLELGPAYRNTDFTDNTNQSAIAGRGTLNFSWRITNGLSVTQVASAYVQRFNSTLGGTTSLTAKLIGPLSASLSYAVQYESEPPAGSMTTDTTSRAALVYSF
;
A
#
# COMPACT_ATOMS: atom_id res chain seq x y z
N MET A 1 26.54 -79.99 58.95
CA MET A 1 25.44 -80.29 57.98
C MET A 1 24.65 -79.04 57.75
N ARG A 2 24.88 -78.34 56.66
CA ARG A 2 23.94 -77.39 55.99
C ARG A 2 24.46 -77.16 54.61
N CYS A 3 23.71 -77.63 53.60
CA CYS A 3 23.98 -77.45 52.18
C CYS A 3 23.70 -76.03 51.75
N PHE A 4 24.66 -75.41 51.11
CA PHE A 4 24.49 -74.15 50.44
C PHE A 4 24.28 -74.41 48.94
N ARG A 5 23.08 -74.07 48.42
CA ARG A 5 22.77 -74.12 47.01
C ARG A 5 23.10 -72.78 46.36
N LEU A 6 23.95 -72.74 45.34
CA LEU A 6 24.25 -71.61 44.48
C LEU A 6 23.12 -71.49 43.40
N PRO A 7 22.56 -70.33 43.13
CA PRO A 7 21.72 -70.12 41.94
C PRO A 7 22.56 -69.74 40.71
N LEU A 8 22.31 -70.41 39.63
CA LEU A 8 22.83 -70.11 38.30
C LEU A 8 22.23 -68.79 37.83
N LEU A 9 23.06 -67.78 37.51
CA LEU A 9 22.67 -66.54 36.87
C LEU A 9 22.74 -66.73 35.31
N THR A 10 21.61 -66.81 34.68
CA THR A 10 21.50 -66.77 33.22
C THR A 10 21.54 -65.31 32.76
N ALA A 11 22.63 -64.92 32.14
CA ALA A 11 22.77 -63.59 31.51
C ALA A 11 22.00 -63.58 30.19
N LEU A 12 20.93 -62.80 30.13
CA LEU A 12 20.18 -62.52 28.89
C LEU A 12 20.95 -61.42 28.12
N LEU A 13 21.53 -61.82 26.99
CA LEU A 13 22.17 -60.84 26.05
C LEU A 13 21.05 -60.14 25.27
N VAL A 14 20.72 -58.88 25.64
CA VAL A 14 19.83 -58.01 24.85
C VAL A 14 20.69 -57.35 23.76
N THR A 15 20.62 -57.86 22.54
CA THR A 15 21.18 -57.18 21.38
C THR A 15 20.29 -56.00 21.02
N SER A 16 20.71 -54.79 21.33
CA SER A 16 20.09 -53.55 20.86
C SER A 16 20.33 -53.40 19.36
N LEU A 17 19.29 -53.62 18.54
CA LEU A 17 19.27 -53.22 17.12
C LEU A 17 19.21 -51.71 17.08
N ALA A 18 20.33 -51.04 16.83
CA ALA A 18 20.32 -49.61 16.50
C ALA A 18 19.61 -49.40 15.15
N PRO A 19 18.66 -48.47 15.05
CA PRO A 19 18.06 -48.14 13.76
C PRO A 19 19.14 -47.61 12.83
N ALA A 20 19.26 -48.26 11.66
CA ALA A 20 20.15 -47.78 10.60
C ALA A 20 19.75 -46.34 10.21
N PRO A 21 20.70 -45.42 9.97
CA PRO A 21 20.36 -44.10 9.47
C PRO A 21 19.61 -44.24 8.13
N ALA A 22 18.37 -43.72 8.06
CA ALA A 22 17.65 -43.64 6.82
C ALA A 22 18.46 -42.75 5.86
N ILE A 23 19.04 -43.36 4.82
CA ILE A 23 19.68 -42.64 3.72
C ILE A 23 18.58 -41.85 3.06
N ALA A 24 18.57 -40.53 3.26
CA ALA A 24 17.68 -39.62 2.55
C ALA A 24 17.95 -39.82 1.05
N GLN A 25 17.00 -40.45 0.35
CA GLN A 25 17.06 -40.57 -1.10
C GLN A 25 17.03 -39.13 -1.66
N THR A 26 18.13 -38.71 -2.26
CA THR A 26 18.19 -37.47 -3.02
C THR A 26 17.26 -37.63 -4.23
N VAL A 27 16.06 -37.08 -4.13
CA VAL A 27 15.11 -37.08 -5.25
C VAL A 27 15.74 -36.30 -6.39
N MET A 28 16.04 -37.00 -7.51
CA MET A 28 16.61 -36.36 -8.68
C MET A 28 15.51 -35.59 -9.42
N ILE A 29 15.64 -34.27 -9.43
CA ILE A 29 14.80 -33.42 -10.26
C ILE A 29 15.22 -33.61 -11.72
N PRO A 30 14.28 -33.88 -12.67
CA PRO A 30 14.60 -33.97 -14.08
C PRO A 30 15.35 -32.69 -14.57
N GLU A 31 16.38 -32.88 -15.38
CA GLU A 31 17.31 -31.80 -15.78
C GLU A 31 16.59 -30.62 -16.47
N ASN A 32 15.59 -30.91 -17.30
CA ASN A 32 14.77 -29.90 -17.95
C ASN A 32 13.95 -29.06 -16.95
N ILE A 33 13.37 -29.68 -15.91
CA ILE A 33 12.65 -28.97 -14.85
C ILE A 33 13.63 -28.14 -14.02
N ARG A 34 14.81 -28.69 -13.73
CA ARG A 34 15.86 -28.00 -13.00
C ARG A 34 16.34 -26.75 -13.74
N ALA A 35 16.63 -26.88 -15.04
CA ALA A 35 17.07 -25.74 -15.86
C ALA A 35 16.00 -24.63 -15.94
N MET A 36 14.72 -25.00 -16.09
CA MET A 36 13.62 -24.02 -16.07
C MET A 36 13.50 -23.32 -14.73
N LEU A 37 13.62 -24.07 -13.62
CA LEU A 37 13.59 -23.51 -12.28
C LEU A 37 14.74 -22.54 -12.05
N ASP A 38 15.97 -22.94 -12.34
CA ASP A 38 17.16 -22.13 -12.14
C ASP A 38 17.06 -20.82 -12.96
N ALA A 39 16.62 -20.89 -14.22
CA ALA A 39 16.38 -19.70 -15.04
C ALA A 39 15.32 -18.74 -14.43
N ALA A 40 14.24 -19.28 -13.86
CA ALA A 40 13.20 -18.49 -13.21
C ALA A 40 13.68 -17.88 -11.88
N LEU A 41 14.51 -18.61 -11.11
CA LEU A 41 15.13 -18.12 -9.88
C LEU A 41 16.12 -16.99 -10.17
N ASP A 42 16.95 -17.12 -11.20
CA ASP A 42 17.91 -16.10 -11.64
C ASP A 42 17.21 -14.85 -12.17
N ALA A 43 16.13 -15.02 -12.94
CA ALA A 43 15.29 -13.92 -13.40
C ALA A 43 14.54 -13.21 -12.25
N GLY A 44 14.47 -13.83 -11.08
CA GLY A 44 13.80 -13.25 -9.91
C GLY A 44 12.27 -13.19 -10.01
N ASN A 45 11.65 -13.96 -10.89
CA ASN A 45 10.22 -13.91 -11.17
C ASN A 45 9.45 -14.95 -10.32
N GLU A 46 8.83 -14.49 -9.24
CA GLU A 46 8.04 -15.37 -8.35
C GLU A 46 6.85 -16.05 -9.03
N SER A 47 6.26 -15.42 -10.04
CA SER A 47 5.14 -16.00 -10.79
C SER A 47 5.59 -17.22 -11.60
N ASP A 48 6.74 -17.11 -12.28
CA ASP A 48 7.30 -18.20 -13.08
C ASP A 48 7.76 -19.35 -12.19
N VAL A 49 8.45 -19.04 -11.08
CA VAL A 49 8.82 -20.04 -10.06
C VAL A 49 7.59 -20.78 -9.54
N SER A 50 6.52 -20.07 -9.18
CA SER A 50 5.27 -20.68 -8.71
C SER A 50 4.59 -21.53 -9.77
N THR A 51 4.68 -21.13 -11.03
CA THR A 51 4.13 -21.87 -12.18
C THR A 51 4.90 -23.17 -12.40
N ILE A 52 6.23 -23.11 -12.35
CA ILE A 52 7.11 -24.30 -12.48
C ILE A 52 6.84 -25.29 -11.35
N VAL A 53 6.75 -24.83 -10.09
CA VAL A 53 6.38 -25.67 -8.92
C VAL A 53 5.05 -26.38 -9.18
N LYS A 54 4.03 -25.63 -9.62
CA LYS A 54 2.69 -26.18 -9.91
C LYS A 54 2.74 -27.32 -10.93
N TYR A 55 3.43 -27.12 -12.04
CA TYR A 55 3.50 -28.12 -13.11
C TYR A 55 4.44 -29.28 -12.77
N ALA A 56 5.55 -29.03 -12.06
CA ALA A 56 6.42 -30.09 -11.57
C ALA A 56 5.66 -31.07 -10.65
N ARG A 57 4.87 -30.56 -9.70
CA ARG A 57 4.04 -31.38 -8.82
C ARG A 57 2.96 -32.18 -9.57
N ALA A 58 2.42 -31.62 -10.64
CA ALA A 58 1.41 -32.30 -11.45
C ALA A 58 2.02 -33.41 -12.31
N ALA A 59 3.27 -33.26 -12.75
CA ALA A 59 3.96 -34.23 -13.58
C ALA A 59 4.58 -35.38 -12.77
N ASP A 60 5.23 -35.06 -11.65
CA ASP A 60 5.85 -36.03 -10.73
C ASP A 60 5.82 -35.47 -9.31
N PRO A 61 4.99 -36.02 -8.39
CA PRO A 61 4.88 -35.53 -7.02
C PRO A 61 6.19 -35.51 -6.23
N LEU A 62 7.08 -36.49 -6.42
CA LEU A 62 8.33 -36.57 -5.67
C LEU A 62 9.32 -35.49 -6.11
N SER A 63 9.53 -35.30 -7.38
CA SER A 63 10.37 -34.21 -7.90
C SER A 63 9.71 -32.85 -7.65
N GLY A 64 8.38 -32.78 -7.69
CA GLY A 64 7.62 -31.58 -7.39
C GLY A 64 7.80 -31.06 -5.96
N ASP A 65 7.92 -31.94 -4.98
CA ASP A 65 8.21 -31.55 -3.59
C ASP A 65 9.65 -31.06 -3.43
N ALA A 66 10.62 -31.65 -4.13
CA ALA A 66 12.00 -31.15 -4.17
C ALA A 66 12.08 -29.75 -4.82
N VAL A 67 11.36 -29.53 -5.91
CA VAL A 67 11.25 -28.21 -6.58
C VAL A 67 10.60 -27.18 -5.66
N LEU A 68 9.54 -27.56 -4.94
CA LEU A 68 8.91 -26.69 -3.95
C LEU A 68 9.87 -26.28 -2.84
N ALA A 69 10.63 -27.23 -2.28
CA ALA A 69 11.58 -26.93 -1.20
C ALA A 69 12.66 -25.93 -1.65
N ILE A 70 13.16 -26.04 -2.90
CA ILE A 70 14.10 -25.07 -3.48
C ILE A 70 13.44 -23.69 -3.62
N ALA A 71 12.22 -23.64 -4.14
CA ALA A 71 11.48 -22.39 -4.32
C ALA A 71 11.16 -21.70 -2.98
N GLU A 72 10.79 -22.46 -1.96
CA GLU A 72 10.54 -21.93 -0.61
C GLU A 72 11.81 -21.39 0.04
N LYS A 73 12.93 -22.12 -0.06
CA LYS A 73 14.22 -21.65 0.42
C LYS A 73 14.62 -20.35 -0.26
N TRP A 74 14.52 -20.27 -1.59
CA TRP A 74 14.83 -19.06 -2.35
C TRP A 74 13.95 -17.87 -1.92
N LYS A 75 12.64 -18.08 -1.72
CA LYS A 75 11.73 -17.05 -1.19
C LYS A 75 12.15 -16.59 0.21
N ALA A 76 12.50 -17.53 1.08
CA ALA A 76 12.96 -17.22 2.44
C ALA A 76 14.28 -16.42 2.43
N ASP A 77 15.24 -16.82 1.60
CA ASP A 77 16.53 -16.14 1.46
C ASP A 77 16.34 -14.70 0.92
N ARG A 78 15.48 -14.52 -0.07
CA ARG A 78 15.14 -13.18 -0.59
C ARG A 78 14.43 -12.32 0.45
N ALA A 79 13.50 -12.89 1.21
CA ALA A 79 12.82 -12.18 2.30
C ALA A 79 13.80 -11.76 3.39
N ALA A 80 14.76 -12.63 3.74
CA ALA A 80 15.82 -12.32 4.70
C ALA A 80 16.74 -11.20 4.19
N GLN A 81 17.18 -11.27 2.94
CA GLN A 81 17.99 -10.23 2.29
C GLN A 81 17.25 -8.89 2.27
N ARG A 82 15.98 -8.88 1.85
CA ARG A 82 15.15 -7.67 1.86
C ARG A 82 15.01 -7.08 3.27
N THR A 83 14.83 -7.94 4.27
CA THR A 83 14.77 -7.52 5.68
C THR A 83 16.07 -6.87 6.12
N GLN A 84 17.22 -7.39 5.72
CA GLN A 84 18.54 -6.80 6.04
C GLN A 84 18.73 -5.44 5.35
N VAL A 85 18.40 -5.33 4.06
CA VAL A 85 18.45 -4.06 3.33
C VAL A 85 17.60 -3.01 4.03
N ILE A 86 16.37 -3.35 4.41
CA ILE A 86 15.47 -2.42 5.11
C ILE A 86 16.02 -2.03 6.48
N ARG A 87 16.67 -2.95 7.23
CA ARG A 87 17.27 -2.65 8.55
C ARG A 87 18.48 -1.72 8.46
N GLN A 88 19.25 -1.80 7.39
CA GLN A 88 20.47 -1.01 7.19
C GLN A 88 20.18 0.32 6.50
N ALA A 89 19.01 0.46 5.90
CA ALA A 89 18.60 1.65 5.17
C ALA A 89 18.47 2.87 6.10
N SER A 90 19.01 4.01 5.68
CA SER A 90 18.83 5.28 6.37
C SER A 90 17.40 5.79 6.22
N PHE A 91 17.04 6.87 6.94
CA PHE A 91 15.70 7.46 6.80
C PHE A 91 15.43 7.99 5.40
N LEU A 92 16.44 8.45 4.69
CA LEU A 92 16.31 8.98 3.32
C LEU A 92 16.21 7.89 2.26
N ASP A 93 16.56 6.65 2.60
CA ASP A 93 16.45 5.51 1.70
C ASP A 93 15.03 4.91 1.68
N LEU A 94 14.75 4.08 0.69
CA LEU A 94 13.49 3.34 0.54
C LEU A 94 12.26 4.23 0.26
N TRP A 95 12.45 5.47 -0.11
CA TRP A 95 11.37 6.29 -0.64
C TRP A 95 11.08 5.90 -2.08
N SER A 96 9.81 5.73 -2.37
CA SER A 96 9.26 5.60 -3.71
C SER A 96 8.12 6.58 -3.85
N GLY A 97 7.87 7.04 -5.06
CA GLY A 97 6.84 8.03 -5.21
C GLY A 97 6.44 8.31 -6.64
N ARG A 98 5.58 9.29 -6.76
CA ARG A 98 5.20 9.86 -8.03
C ARG A 98 5.08 11.37 -7.92
N ALA A 99 5.45 12.05 -8.99
CA ALA A 99 5.17 13.46 -9.21
C ALA A 99 4.24 13.59 -10.42
N GLU A 100 3.22 14.41 -10.29
CA GLU A 100 2.21 14.65 -11.30
C GLU A 100 2.13 16.14 -11.60
N VAL A 101 2.14 16.51 -12.89
CA VAL A 101 1.94 17.87 -13.35
C VAL A 101 0.90 17.83 -14.46
N GLY A 102 -0.11 18.67 -14.37
CA GLY A 102 -1.19 18.65 -15.34
C GLY A 102 -2.06 19.89 -15.32
N GLY A 103 -3.09 19.85 -16.17
CA GLY A 103 -4.18 20.82 -16.19
C GLY A 103 -5.48 20.20 -15.70
N TYR A 104 -6.43 21.05 -15.37
CA TYR A 104 -7.75 20.63 -14.92
C TYR A 104 -8.85 21.55 -15.45
N LEU A 105 -10.06 20.99 -15.50
CA LEU A 105 -11.30 21.73 -15.72
C LEU A 105 -12.12 21.65 -14.43
N THR A 106 -12.61 22.77 -13.96
CA THR A 106 -13.50 22.84 -12.81
C THR A 106 -14.89 23.24 -13.27
N THR A 107 -15.91 22.54 -12.76
CA THR A 107 -17.31 22.88 -12.94
C THR A 107 -17.99 22.97 -11.58
N GLY A 108 -19.01 23.79 -11.43
CA GLY A 108 -19.72 24.03 -10.18
C GLY A 108 -19.66 25.49 -9.76
N ASN A 109 -18.97 25.86 -8.70
CA ASN A 109 -18.85 27.25 -8.27
C ASN A 109 -18.02 28.13 -9.23
N SER A 110 -17.18 27.52 -10.05
CA SER A 110 -16.48 28.23 -11.14
C SER A 110 -16.22 27.30 -12.34
N ASP A 111 -16.42 27.80 -13.55
CA ASP A 111 -16.15 27.08 -14.80
C ASP A 111 -14.84 27.61 -15.38
N THR A 112 -13.75 26.90 -15.09
CA THR A 112 -12.44 27.44 -15.42
C THR A 112 -11.40 26.32 -15.66
N ALA A 113 -10.28 26.69 -16.27
CA ALA A 113 -9.15 25.81 -16.52
C ALA A 113 -7.90 26.27 -15.75
N GLY A 114 -7.14 25.35 -15.22
CA GLY A 114 -5.96 25.65 -14.42
C GLY A 114 -4.87 24.61 -14.44
N GLY A 115 -3.83 24.84 -13.63
CA GLY A 115 -2.70 23.94 -13.45
C GLY A 115 -2.72 23.23 -12.09
N THR A 116 -2.18 22.03 -12.05
CA THR A 116 -2.03 21.21 -10.83
C THR A 116 -0.64 20.60 -10.74
N ALA A 117 -0.14 20.51 -9.54
CA ALA A 117 1.05 19.72 -9.19
C ALA A 117 0.74 18.85 -7.99
N VAL A 118 1.10 17.56 -8.07
CA VAL A 118 0.88 16.59 -6.98
C VAL A 118 2.16 15.79 -6.77
N VAL A 119 2.50 15.55 -5.50
CA VAL A 119 3.62 14.69 -5.10
C VAL A 119 3.12 13.70 -4.05
N ASP A 120 3.29 12.42 -4.33
CA ASP A 120 3.06 11.33 -3.39
C ASP A 120 4.36 10.60 -3.12
N LEU A 121 4.73 10.48 -1.85
CA LEU A 121 5.91 9.75 -1.41
C LEU A 121 5.50 8.68 -0.40
N THR A 122 6.06 7.50 -0.55
CA THR A 122 5.87 6.40 0.39
C THR A 122 7.21 5.78 0.74
N ARG A 123 7.47 5.62 2.03
CA ARG A 123 8.61 4.88 2.56
C ARG A 123 8.11 3.62 3.24
N GLU A 124 8.55 2.48 2.74
CA GLU A 124 8.12 1.18 3.24
C GLU A 124 9.23 0.55 4.09
N GLY A 125 9.12 0.67 5.42
CA GLY A 125 9.98 0.01 6.40
C GLY A 125 9.41 -1.33 6.90
N LEU A 126 10.09 -2.00 7.85
CA LEU A 126 9.63 -3.28 8.39
C LEU A 126 8.30 -3.15 9.14
N ARG A 127 8.25 -2.26 10.13
CA ARG A 127 7.06 -2.01 10.96
C ARG A 127 6.38 -0.69 10.68
N TRP A 128 7.07 0.24 10.01
CA TRP A 128 6.56 1.57 9.71
C TRP A 128 6.40 1.74 8.22
N ARG A 129 5.27 2.29 7.81
CA ARG A 129 5.04 2.87 6.50
C ARG A 129 4.83 4.36 6.71
N GLN A 130 5.50 5.18 5.91
CA GLN A 130 5.35 6.63 5.94
C GLN A 130 4.76 7.06 4.61
N LYS A 131 3.70 7.83 4.64
CA LYS A 131 3.10 8.41 3.45
C LYS A 131 3.16 9.92 3.56
N PHE A 132 3.57 10.57 2.51
CA PHE A 132 3.51 12.02 2.35
C PHE A 132 2.78 12.32 1.06
N HIS A 133 1.85 13.28 1.13
CA HIS A 133 1.11 13.77 -0.03
C HIS A 133 1.11 15.28 0.00
N ALA A 134 1.40 15.90 -1.13
CA ALA A 134 1.29 17.34 -1.33
C ALA A 134 0.61 17.61 -2.66
N GLN A 135 -0.28 18.61 -2.69
CA GLN A 135 -1.00 19.05 -3.86
C GLN A 135 -1.08 20.57 -3.88
N ALA A 136 -0.89 21.17 -5.05
CA ALA A 136 -1.10 22.57 -5.32
C ALA A 136 -1.91 22.72 -6.60
N ASP A 137 -3.03 23.41 -6.51
CA ASP A 137 -3.85 23.80 -7.68
C ASP A 137 -3.90 25.33 -7.73
N TYR A 138 -3.58 25.88 -8.87
CA TYR A 138 -3.66 27.31 -9.12
C TYR A 138 -4.38 27.61 -10.41
N GLN A 139 -5.22 28.63 -10.38
CA GLN A 139 -5.92 29.08 -11.54
C GLN A 139 -6.15 30.58 -11.52
N GLU A 140 -6.08 31.15 -12.69
CA GLU A 140 -6.24 32.55 -12.95
C GLU A 140 -7.21 32.77 -14.13
N ASN A 141 -8.08 33.74 -13.97
CA ASN A 141 -8.93 34.24 -15.05
C ASN A 141 -8.74 35.75 -15.15
N GLN A 142 -8.27 36.24 -16.30
CA GLN A 142 -8.00 37.67 -16.54
C GLN A 142 -7.16 38.33 -15.45
N ASN A 143 -6.03 37.71 -15.05
CA ASN A 143 -5.10 38.15 -14.00
C ASN A 143 -5.73 38.20 -12.59
N VAL A 144 -6.85 37.52 -12.38
CA VAL A 144 -7.45 37.34 -11.04
C VAL A 144 -7.41 35.87 -10.68
N ALA A 145 -6.80 35.53 -9.55
CA ALA A 145 -6.83 34.16 -9.05
C ALA A 145 -8.29 33.78 -8.75
N VAL A 146 -8.72 32.63 -9.30
CA VAL A 146 -10.07 32.10 -9.12
C VAL A 146 -10.05 30.72 -8.44
N ARG A 147 -8.85 30.15 -8.28
CA ARG A 147 -8.60 28.96 -7.46
C ARG A 147 -7.19 28.99 -6.90
N GLU A 148 -7.08 28.77 -5.61
CA GLU A 148 -5.84 28.53 -4.89
C GLU A 148 -6.12 27.43 -3.86
N HIS A 149 -5.71 26.22 -4.16
CA HIS A 149 -5.87 25.09 -3.25
C HIS A 149 -4.49 24.50 -2.96
N TYR A 150 -4.17 24.38 -1.70
CA TYR A 150 -2.92 23.76 -1.20
C TYR A 150 -3.29 22.71 -0.18
N LEU A 151 -2.74 21.52 -0.34
CA LEU A 151 -2.91 20.42 0.60
C LEU A 151 -1.56 19.77 0.86
N ALA A 152 -1.24 19.53 2.13
CA ALA A 152 -0.10 18.73 2.53
C ALA A 152 -0.52 17.79 3.64
N SER A 153 -0.16 16.52 3.54
CA SER A 153 -0.45 15.54 4.57
C SER A 153 0.71 14.59 4.81
N TYR A 154 0.85 14.17 6.05
CA TYR A 154 1.81 13.16 6.49
C TYR A 154 1.08 12.10 7.31
N GLU A 155 1.28 10.84 6.95
CA GLU A 155 0.58 9.70 7.54
C GLU A 155 1.57 8.57 7.86
N PRO A 156 2.09 8.50 9.10
CA PRO A 156 2.80 7.33 9.60
C PRO A 156 1.83 6.19 9.95
N ASN A 157 2.14 4.99 9.47
CA ASN A 157 1.40 3.76 9.74
C ASN A 157 2.30 2.76 10.47
N TYR A 158 1.86 2.27 11.62
CA TYR A 158 2.50 1.18 12.35
C TYR A 158 1.81 -0.15 12.02
N LYS A 159 2.52 -1.06 11.37
CA LYS A 159 2.01 -2.38 10.97
C LYS A 159 1.92 -3.30 12.18
N ILE A 160 0.72 -3.78 12.50
CA ILE A 160 0.48 -4.78 13.53
C ILE A 160 0.78 -6.16 12.95
N ASP A 161 0.23 -6.42 11.75
CA ASP A 161 0.43 -7.62 10.97
C ASP A 161 0.46 -7.32 9.46
N ASP A 162 0.26 -8.33 8.62
CA ASP A 162 0.26 -8.19 7.17
C ASP A 162 -0.92 -7.38 6.61
N ARG A 163 -1.98 -7.20 7.39
CA ARG A 163 -3.22 -6.52 6.97
C ARG A 163 -3.59 -5.36 7.87
N ALA A 164 -3.46 -5.52 9.18
CA ALA A 164 -3.87 -4.53 10.16
C ALA A 164 -2.73 -3.55 10.50
N TYR A 165 -3.06 -2.28 10.65
CA TYR A 165 -2.13 -1.25 11.08
C TYR A 165 -2.85 -0.16 11.89
N ILE A 166 -2.07 0.57 12.69
CA ILE A 166 -2.51 1.81 13.33
C ILE A 166 -1.93 2.95 12.51
N TYR A 167 -2.74 3.96 12.21
CA TYR A 167 -2.27 5.16 11.55
C TYR A 167 -2.37 6.39 12.46
N GLY A 168 -1.46 7.33 12.27
CA GLY A 168 -1.62 8.73 12.62
C GLY A 168 -1.66 9.55 11.33
N ALA A 169 -2.39 10.65 11.30
CA ALA A 169 -2.36 11.55 10.16
C ALA A 169 -2.41 13.00 10.61
N ALA A 170 -1.63 13.84 9.94
CA ALA A 170 -1.69 15.29 10.04
C ALA A 170 -1.88 15.86 8.63
N GLN A 171 -2.80 16.79 8.47
CA GLN A 171 -3.13 17.42 7.18
C GLN A 171 -3.29 18.91 7.37
N TYR A 172 -2.70 19.64 6.45
CA TYR A 172 -2.93 21.07 6.21
C TYR A 172 -3.63 21.25 4.88
N GLU A 173 -4.59 22.12 4.83
CA GLU A 173 -5.33 22.48 3.63
C GLU A 173 -5.64 23.97 3.65
N GLY A 174 -5.46 24.64 2.53
CA GLY A 174 -5.84 26.03 2.32
C GLY A 174 -6.62 26.16 1.03
N ASP A 175 -7.83 26.74 1.10
CA ASP A 175 -8.66 27.01 -0.07
C ASP A 175 -9.62 28.16 0.24
N ARG A 176 -9.23 29.36 -0.21
CA ARG A 176 -10.04 30.56 0.01
C ARG A 176 -11.37 30.55 -0.74
N PHE A 177 -11.44 29.82 -1.83
CA PHE A 177 -12.63 29.72 -2.67
C PHE A 177 -13.65 28.75 -2.11
N LEU A 178 -13.20 27.79 -1.28
CA LEU A 178 -14.07 26.96 -0.46
C LEU A 178 -14.40 27.60 0.91
N GLY A 179 -13.98 28.86 1.11
CA GLY A 179 -14.36 29.66 2.28
C GLY A 179 -13.49 29.49 3.50
N TYR A 180 -12.32 28.88 3.40
CA TYR A 180 -11.35 28.78 4.50
C TYR A 180 -9.93 29.15 4.08
N ASN A 181 -9.26 29.95 4.90
CA ASN A 181 -7.88 30.32 4.68
C ASN A 181 -6.93 29.15 5.04
N ASN A 182 -7.22 28.49 6.18
CA ASN A 182 -6.41 27.39 6.69
C ASN A 182 -7.32 26.36 7.35
N ARG A 183 -7.03 25.09 7.12
CA ARG A 183 -7.69 23.97 7.77
C ARG A 183 -6.63 22.96 8.22
N TYR A 184 -6.54 22.74 9.50
CA TYR A 184 -5.63 21.77 10.11
C TYR A 184 -6.46 20.57 10.60
N SER A 185 -6.02 19.36 10.28
CA SER A 185 -6.68 18.14 10.75
C SER A 185 -5.63 17.19 11.29
N VAL A 186 -5.88 16.60 12.45
CA VAL A 186 -5.08 15.50 13.00
C VAL A 186 -6.02 14.34 13.31
N SER A 187 -5.56 13.13 13.04
CA SER A 187 -6.35 11.93 13.29
C SER A 187 -5.47 10.76 13.70
N VAL A 188 -6.06 9.79 14.39
CA VAL A 188 -5.45 8.52 14.73
C VAL A 188 -6.51 7.44 14.60
N GLY A 189 -6.14 6.24 14.17
CA GLY A 189 -7.14 5.18 14.00
C GLY A 189 -6.55 3.86 13.58
N GLY A 190 -7.43 2.93 13.26
CA GLY A 190 -7.10 1.63 12.69
C GLY A 190 -7.24 1.65 11.18
N GLY A 191 -6.35 0.91 10.51
CA GLY A 191 -6.42 0.65 9.10
C GLY A 191 -6.36 -0.84 8.81
N TYR A 192 -7.00 -1.27 7.73
CA TYR A 192 -7.05 -2.66 7.33
C TYR A 192 -6.95 -2.82 5.80
N ASN A 193 -6.01 -3.67 5.36
CA ASN A 193 -5.87 -4.06 3.95
C ASN A 193 -6.89 -5.16 3.63
N VAL A 194 -8.08 -4.78 3.19
CA VAL A 194 -9.20 -5.70 2.90
C VAL A 194 -8.87 -6.62 1.73
N LEU A 195 -8.33 -6.03 0.65
CA LEU A 195 -7.84 -6.75 -0.52
C LEU A 195 -6.34 -6.49 -0.68
N LYS A 196 -5.55 -7.58 -0.74
CA LYS A 196 -4.11 -7.53 -0.92
C LYS A 196 -3.70 -8.58 -1.94
N SER A 197 -3.88 -8.26 -3.22
CA SER A 197 -3.45 -9.12 -4.32
C SER A 197 -2.47 -8.40 -5.24
N ALA A 198 -1.86 -9.12 -6.18
CA ALA A 198 -0.95 -8.54 -7.16
C ALA A 198 -1.64 -7.53 -8.09
N ARG A 199 -2.95 -7.66 -8.30
CA ARG A 199 -3.72 -6.80 -9.21
C ARG A 199 -4.66 -5.83 -8.50
N THR A 200 -5.13 -6.18 -7.30
CA THR A 200 -6.18 -5.42 -6.60
C THR A 200 -5.77 -5.18 -5.16
N LYS A 201 -5.87 -3.94 -4.71
CA LYS A 201 -5.65 -3.55 -3.31
C LYS A 201 -6.83 -2.70 -2.87
N LEU A 202 -7.26 -2.90 -1.62
CA LEU A 202 -8.27 -2.09 -0.97
C LEU A 202 -7.88 -1.89 0.48
N ASP A 203 -7.61 -0.66 0.84
CA ASP A 203 -7.28 -0.23 2.19
C ASP A 203 -8.42 0.62 2.73
N LEU A 204 -8.85 0.33 3.94
CA LEU A 204 -9.84 1.12 4.69
C LEU A 204 -9.21 1.62 5.98
N GLU A 205 -9.48 2.87 6.32
CA GLU A 205 -9.06 3.49 7.57
C GLU A 205 -10.26 4.13 8.27
N LEU A 206 -10.29 4.04 9.59
CA LEU A 206 -11.32 4.67 10.41
C LEU A 206 -10.72 5.11 11.74
N GLY A 207 -11.11 6.30 12.19
CA GLY A 207 -10.69 6.81 13.50
C GLY A 207 -11.24 8.19 13.84
N PRO A 208 -11.08 8.61 15.09
CA PRO A 208 -11.37 9.97 15.50
C PRO A 208 -10.38 10.96 14.88
N ALA A 209 -10.86 12.16 14.63
CA ALA A 209 -10.07 13.28 14.14
C ALA A 209 -10.43 14.55 14.94
N TYR A 210 -9.48 15.46 14.99
CA TYR A 210 -9.70 16.84 15.41
C TYR A 210 -9.39 17.74 14.22
N ARG A 211 -10.28 18.69 13.97
CA ARG A 211 -10.15 19.65 12.87
C ARG A 211 -10.32 21.07 13.41
N ASN A 212 -9.42 21.96 12.99
CA ASN A 212 -9.52 23.39 13.20
C ASN A 212 -9.54 24.09 11.84
N THR A 213 -10.50 24.99 11.64
CA THR A 213 -10.71 25.72 10.38
C THR A 213 -10.76 27.21 10.66
N ASP A 214 -9.89 27.97 9.98
CA ASP A 214 -9.93 29.44 9.93
C ASP A 214 -10.65 29.84 8.65
N PHE A 215 -11.84 30.39 8.78
CA PHE A 215 -12.67 30.80 7.64
C PHE A 215 -12.25 32.17 7.10
N THR A 216 -12.65 32.45 5.86
CA THR A 216 -12.36 33.71 5.17
C THR A 216 -13.10 34.91 5.77
N ASP A 217 -14.14 34.69 6.58
CA ASP A 217 -14.87 35.69 7.35
C ASP A 217 -14.20 36.02 8.70
N ASN A 218 -12.98 35.53 8.94
CA ASN A 218 -12.22 35.64 10.19
C ASN A 218 -12.83 34.90 11.38
N THR A 219 -13.76 33.98 11.17
CA THR A 219 -14.23 33.05 12.20
C THR A 219 -13.30 31.84 12.28
N ASN A 220 -13.19 31.25 13.47
CA ASN A 220 -12.45 30.02 13.71
C ASN A 220 -13.36 28.98 14.30
N GLN A 221 -13.30 27.76 13.80
CA GLN A 221 -14.09 26.63 14.28
C GLN A 221 -13.21 25.42 14.53
N SER A 222 -13.36 24.85 15.71
CA SER A 222 -12.73 23.59 16.10
C SER A 222 -13.78 22.52 16.34
N ALA A 223 -13.58 21.33 15.82
CA ALA A 223 -14.51 20.22 15.99
C ALA A 223 -13.79 18.87 16.10
N ILE A 224 -14.41 17.97 16.88
CA ILE A 224 -14.11 16.55 16.82
C ILE A 224 -14.90 15.95 15.66
N ALA A 225 -14.25 15.13 14.85
CA ALA A 225 -14.82 14.45 13.70
C ALA A 225 -14.56 12.95 13.76
N GLY A 226 -15.35 12.17 13.04
CA GLY A 226 -15.00 10.85 12.60
C GLY A 226 -14.31 10.93 11.22
N ARG A 227 -13.11 10.38 11.06
CA ARG A 227 -12.42 10.26 9.76
C ARG A 227 -12.55 8.83 9.24
N GLY A 228 -12.97 8.69 7.99
CA GLY A 228 -12.89 7.44 7.24
C GLY A 228 -12.19 7.66 5.91
N THR A 229 -11.35 6.70 5.47
CA THR A 229 -10.74 6.71 4.14
C THR A 229 -10.86 5.37 3.47
N LEU A 230 -10.94 5.40 2.15
CA LEU A 230 -10.93 4.25 1.28
C LEU A 230 -9.89 4.49 0.18
N ASN A 231 -8.95 3.55 0.03
CA ASN A 231 -7.97 3.55 -1.06
C ASN A 231 -8.10 2.24 -1.82
N PHE A 232 -8.63 2.32 -3.03
CA PHE A 232 -8.77 1.18 -3.94
C PHE A 232 -7.83 1.35 -5.13
N SER A 233 -7.13 0.29 -5.51
CA SER A 233 -6.27 0.26 -6.69
C SER A 233 -6.48 -1.05 -7.44
N TRP A 234 -6.72 -0.95 -8.73
CA TRP A 234 -6.90 -2.10 -9.62
C TRP A 234 -6.02 -1.96 -10.86
N ARG A 235 -5.07 -2.89 -11.01
CA ARG A 235 -4.25 -3.04 -12.21
C ARG A 235 -5.00 -3.89 -13.22
N ILE A 236 -5.61 -3.24 -14.21
CA ILE A 236 -6.37 -3.90 -15.28
C ILE A 236 -5.41 -4.69 -16.18
N THR A 237 -4.33 -4.02 -16.62
CA THR A 237 -3.23 -4.61 -17.39
C THR A 237 -1.89 -4.17 -16.81
N ASN A 238 -0.76 -4.61 -17.39
CA ASN A 238 0.57 -4.13 -16.98
C ASN A 238 0.81 -2.65 -17.30
N GLY A 239 0.00 -2.07 -18.18
CA GLY A 239 0.10 -0.65 -18.58
C GLY A 239 -1.10 0.20 -18.18
N LEU A 240 -2.17 -0.37 -17.61
CA LEU A 240 -3.40 0.35 -17.30
C LEU A 240 -3.88 0.05 -15.90
N SER A 241 -4.12 1.09 -15.09
CA SER A 241 -4.63 0.97 -13.73
C SER A 241 -5.71 2.01 -13.43
N VAL A 242 -6.63 1.63 -12.54
CA VAL A 242 -7.63 2.50 -11.95
C VAL A 242 -7.36 2.62 -10.46
N THR A 243 -7.44 3.83 -9.94
CA THR A 243 -7.40 4.10 -8.50
C THR A 243 -8.61 4.90 -8.08
N GLN A 244 -9.13 4.58 -6.91
CA GLN A 244 -10.20 5.33 -6.24
C GLN A 244 -9.72 5.68 -4.84
N VAL A 245 -9.65 6.97 -4.54
CA VAL A 245 -9.42 7.47 -3.20
C VAL A 245 -10.69 8.15 -2.74
N ALA A 246 -11.16 7.84 -1.54
CA ALA A 246 -12.28 8.53 -0.94
C ALA A 246 -11.97 8.84 0.52
N SER A 247 -12.47 9.97 1.00
CA SER A 247 -12.33 10.40 2.39
C SER A 247 -13.63 11.00 2.90
N ALA A 248 -13.90 10.81 4.16
CA ALA A 248 -15.02 11.39 4.86
C ALA A 248 -14.53 11.97 6.20
N TYR A 249 -14.91 13.20 6.48
CA TYR A 249 -14.83 13.82 7.80
C TYR A 249 -16.25 14.14 8.25
N VAL A 250 -16.78 13.34 9.16
CA VAL A 250 -18.13 13.52 9.70
C VAL A 250 -18.03 14.23 11.04
N GLN A 251 -18.57 15.41 11.10
CA GLN A 251 -18.56 16.26 12.30
C GLN A 251 -19.90 16.95 12.51
N ARG A 252 -20.09 17.58 13.66
CA ARG A 252 -21.34 18.24 14.00
C ARG A 252 -21.69 19.39 13.04
N PHE A 253 -20.68 20.09 12.57
CA PHE A 253 -20.80 21.21 11.64
C PHE A 253 -19.99 20.86 10.39
N ASN A 254 -20.47 21.22 9.23
CA ASN A 254 -19.82 21.10 7.93
C ASN A 254 -19.01 19.79 7.71
N SER A 255 -19.72 18.68 7.55
CA SER A 255 -19.10 17.40 7.14
C SER A 255 -18.58 17.48 5.72
N THR A 256 -17.37 16.92 5.49
CA THR A 256 -16.70 16.92 4.18
C THR A 256 -16.62 15.50 3.65
N LEU A 257 -17.02 15.29 2.40
CA LEU A 257 -16.82 14.04 1.68
C LEU A 257 -16.01 14.35 0.41
N GLY A 258 -14.94 13.62 0.20
CA GLY A 258 -14.11 13.74 -1.00
C GLY A 258 -13.93 12.40 -1.69
N GLY A 259 -13.87 12.41 -3.03
CA GLY A 259 -13.60 11.21 -3.80
C GLY A 259 -12.89 11.54 -5.10
N THR A 260 -11.84 10.79 -5.43
CA THR A 260 -11.09 10.93 -6.69
C THR A 260 -10.94 9.58 -7.36
N THR A 261 -11.43 9.47 -8.57
CA THR A 261 -11.21 8.32 -9.47
C THR A 261 -10.16 8.70 -10.49
N SER A 262 -9.11 7.89 -10.63
CA SER A 262 -8.06 8.13 -11.62
C SER A 262 -7.83 6.91 -12.49
N LEU A 263 -7.72 7.14 -13.81
CA LEU A 263 -7.29 6.16 -14.81
C LEU A 263 -5.88 6.53 -15.24
N THR A 264 -4.91 5.64 -15.02
CA THR A 264 -3.51 5.85 -15.36
C THR A 264 -3.05 4.86 -16.41
N ALA A 265 -2.52 5.37 -17.51
CA ALA A 265 -1.95 4.59 -18.61
C ALA A 265 -0.44 4.81 -18.71
N LYS A 266 0.34 3.73 -18.66
CA LYS A 266 1.80 3.76 -18.81
C LYS A 266 2.16 4.11 -20.25
N LEU A 267 3.05 5.08 -20.44
CA LEU A 267 3.53 5.52 -21.74
C LEU A 267 4.89 4.87 -22.05
N ILE A 268 5.96 5.38 -21.46
CA ILE A 268 7.32 4.89 -21.68
C ILE A 268 8.15 5.01 -20.39
N GLY A 269 8.86 3.96 -20.04
CA GLY A 269 9.70 3.95 -18.84
C GLY A 269 8.91 4.31 -17.56
N PRO A 270 9.32 5.34 -16.81
CA PRO A 270 8.65 5.81 -15.59
C PRO A 270 7.47 6.76 -15.87
N LEU A 271 7.23 7.15 -17.14
CA LEU A 271 6.23 8.13 -17.52
C LEU A 271 4.88 7.46 -17.80
N SER A 272 3.81 8.07 -17.29
CA SER A 272 2.42 7.66 -17.49
C SER A 272 1.54 8.89 -17.76
N ALA A 273 0.40 8.68 -18.41
CA ALA A 273 -0.68 9.66 -18.49
C ALA A 273 -1.78 9.30 -17.49
N SER A 274 -2.35 10.30 -16.83
CA SER A 274 -3.43 10.15 -15.87
C SER A 274 -4.61 11.04 -16.24
N LEU A 275 -5.81 10.47 -16.18
CA LEU A 275 -7.08 11.20 -16.20
C LEU A 275 -7.76 10.99 -14.87
N SER A 276 -8.16 12.05 -14.18
CA SER A 276 -8.81 11.95 -12.89
C SER A 276 -10.09 12.81 -12.85
N TYR A 277 -11.05 12.29 -12.07
CA TYR A 277 -12.29 12.98 -11.77
C TYR A 277 -12.45 13.00 -10.24
N ALA A 278 -12.47 14.20 -9.67
CA ALA A 278 -12.63 14.43 -8.26
C ALA A 278 -14.01 15.06 -7.97
N VAL A 279 -14.61 14.64 -6.87
CA VAL A 279 -15.85 15.19 -6.31
C VAL A 279 -15.57 15.57 -4.87
N GLN A 280 -15.95 16.77 -4.48
CA GLN A 280 -15.91 17.25 -3.10
C GLN A 280 -17.30 17.72 -2.69
N TYR A 281 -17.76 17.29 -1.54
CA TYR A 281 -19.02 17.67 -0.94
C TYR A 281 -18.77 18.27 0.44
N GLU A 282 -19.37 19.42 0.68
CA GLU A 282 -19.42 20.10 1.98
C GLU A 282 -20.89 20.22 2.39
N SER A 283 -21.24 19.75 3.61
CA SER A 283 -22.65 19.77 4.07
C SER A 283 -23.16 21.16 4.39
N GLU A 284 -22.27 22.06 4.82
CA GLU A 284 -22.57 23.45 5.13
C GLU A 284 -21.49 24.36 4.52
N PRO A 285 -21.52 24.58 3.19
CA PRO A 285 -20.59 25.48 2.54
C PRO A 285 -20.87 26.94 2.91
N PRO A 286 -19.91 27.87 2.69
CA PRO A 286 -20.15 29.29 2.85
C PRO A 286 -21.35 29.78 2.04
N ALA A 287 -21.99 30.84 2.53
CA ALA A 287 -23.17 31.42 1.85
C ALA A 287 -22.85 31.82 0.42
N GLY A 288 -23.64 31.34 -0.54
CA GLY A 288 -23.47 31.56 -1.97
C GLY A 288 -22.63 30.51 -2.69
N SER A 289 -22.02 29.54 -1.98
CA SER A 289 -21.30 28.42 -2.56
C SER A 289 -22.20 27.18 -2.70
N MET A 290 -21.88 26.35 -3.72
CA MET A 290 -22.55 25.04 -3.90
C MET A 290 -22.02 24.04 -2.90
N THR A 291 -22.83 23.03 -2.57
CA THR A 291 -22.44 21.92 -1.69
C THR A 291 -21.51 20.92 -2.37
N THR A 292 -21.44 20.93 -3.69
CA THR A 292 -20.68 19.94 -4.47
C THR A 292 -19.85 20.62 -5.53
N ASP A 293 -18.56 20.35 -5.51
CA ASP A 293 -17.61 20.74 -6.54
C ASP A 293 -17.03 19.52 -7.25
N THR A 294 -16.81 19.64 -8.55
CA THR A 294 -16.22 18.59 -9.38
C THR A 294 -15.02 19.12 -10.13
N THR A 295 -13.98 18.30 -10.25
CA THR A 295 -12.76 18.66 -10.97
C THR A 295 -12.32 17.51 -11.86
N SER A 296 -12.16 17.78 -13.16
CA SER A 296 -11.57 16.84 -14.12
C SER A 296 -10.14 17.28 -14.43
N ARG A 297 -9.18 16.36 -14.34
CA ARG A 297 -7.75 16.63 -14.55
C ARG A 297 -7.17 15.71 -15.59
N ALA A 298 -6.26 16.22 -16.40
CA ALA A 298 -5.38 15.45 -17.27
C ALA A 298 -3.93 15.80 -16.92
N ALA A 299 -3.10 14.80 -16.68
CA ALA A 299 -1.76 15.00 -16.17
C ALA A 299 -0.75 14.00 -16.72
N LEU A 300 0.53 14.40 -16.71
CA LEU A 300 1.68 13.50 -16.85
C LEU A 300 2.18 13.13 -15.46
N VAL A 301 2.47 11.85 -15.27
CA VAL A 301 2.91 11.26 -14.00
C VAL A 301 4.27 10.63 -14.21
N TYR A 302 5.23 11.03 -13.39
CA TYR A 302 6.55 10.43 -13.30
C TYR A 302 6.65 9.61 -12.00
N SER A 303 6.96 8.29 -12.11
CA SER A 303 7.09 7.38 -10.98
C SER A 303 8.56 6.99 -10.76
N PHE A 304 9.04 7.01 -9.51
CA PHE A 304 10.43 6.72 -9.13
C PHE A 304 10.55 5.89 -7.85
#